data_910be6689e0c5eb1aaf09e33a8a69f1a
#
_entry.id   910be6689e0c5eb1aaf09e33a8a69f1a
#
_cell.length_a   1.000
_cell.length_b   1.000
_cell.length_c   1.000
_cell.angle_alpha   90.00
_cell.angle_beta   90.00
_cell.angle_gamma   90.00
#
_symmetry.space_group_name_H-M   'P 1'
#
loop_
_entity.id
_entity.type
_entity.pdbx_description
1 polymer ?
#
loop_
_entity_poly.entity_id
_entity_poly.type
_entity_poly.pdbx_seq_one_letter_code
_entity_poly.pdbx_strand_id
1 'polypeptide(L)'
;MRKYFQFVAWLVVTMLGACSGGTESKEAADTAMEDKPVVRLASVTSRDVDQIEEYTATVEAEAKNNIAPTSPGRIDRIFVEVGDHVSKGQKLVQMDAANLKQMKLQLENEETEFRRMDELYKVGGASKSEWDAAKTALDVRRTSYNNLLENTQLLSPIHGVVTARNFDNGDLYSSASTPVLVI
;
A
#
# COMPACT_ATOMS: atom_id res chain seq x y z
N MET A 1 12.45 9.58 -37.54
CA MET A 1 12.16 8.77 -38.74
C MET A 1 11.17 9.56 -39.58
N ARG A 2 11.78 10.41 -40.39
CA ARG A 2 11.27 11.37 -41.36
C ARG A 2 11.44 10.70 -42.72
N LYS A 3 10.45 10.08 -43.32
CA LYS A 3 10.54 9.64 -44.74
C LYS A 3 9.23 9.18 -45.41
N TYR A 4 8.06 9.47 -44.86
CA TYR A 4 6.80 9.08 -45.57
C TYR A 4 5.81 10.21 -45.76
N PHE A 5 6.29 11.48 -45.87
CA PHE A 5 5.40 12.64 -46.05
C PHE A 5 5.52 13.31 -47.41
N GLN A 6 5.95 12.61 -48.46
CA GLN A 6 6.18 13.24 -49.77
C GLN A 6 5.58 12.53 -50.98
N PHE A 7 4.54 11.72 -50.84
CA PHE A 7 3.98 11.01 -52.01
C PHE A 7 2.47 11.19 -52.24
N VAL A 8 1.82 12.17 -51.68
CA VAL A 8 0.38 12.46 -51.94
C VAL A 8 0.11 13.84 -52.55
N ALA A 9 1.04 14.42 -53.22
CA ALA A 9 0.88 15.76 -53.83
C ALA A 9 1.13 15.73 -55.32
N TRP A 10 0.63 14.73 -56.05
CA TRP A 10 0.74 14.76 -57.52
C TRP A 10 -0.29 13.85 -58.19
N LEU A 11 -1.57 14.25 -58.21
CA LEU A 11 -2.56 13.62 -59.12
C LEU A 11 -3.94 14.32 -59.06
N VAL A 12 -4.01 15.64 -59.32
CA VAL A 12 -5.23 16.34 -59.68
C VAL A 12 -4.87 17.50 -60.60
N VAL A 13 -4.55 17.22 -61.83
CA VAL A 13 -4.71 18.15 -62.96
C VAL A 13 -4.90 17.28 -64.21
N THR A 14 -6.04 17.36 -64.79
CA THR A 14 -6.41 17.20 -66.17
C THR A 14 -7.78 16.58 -66.30
N MET A 15 -8.75 17.36 -66.60
CA MET A 15 -9.68 17.15 -67.74
C MET A 15 -10.71 18.28 -67.75
N LEU A 16 -10.33 19.37 -68.46
CA LEU A 16 -11.31 20.27 -69.14
C LEU A 16 -11.49 19.79 -70.59
N GLY A 17 -12.71 19.74 -71.04
CA GLY A 17 -13.08 19.58 -72.47
C GLY A 17 -14.60 19.44 -72.56
N ALA A 18 -15.27 20.50 -72.78
CA ALA A 18 -15.85 21.16 -73.95
C ALA A 18 -16.73 20.24 -74.84
N CYS A 19 -17.99 20.67 -75.02
CA CYS A 19 -18.76 20.83 -76.27
C CYS A 19 -20.23 21.01 -75.89
N SER A 20 -20.90 22.14 -76.07
CA SER A 20 -21.48 22.82 -77.20
C SER A 20 -22.59 22.05 -77.94
N GLY A 21 -23.74 22.69 -77.97
CA GLY A 21 -24.65 22.57 -79.10
C GLY A 21 -26.08 22.19 -78.80
N GLY A 22 -27.00 23.11 -79.07
CA GLY A 22 -28.19 22.87 -79.83
C GLY A 22 -29.54 23.15 -79.17
N THR A 23 -30.05 24.32 -79.36
CA THR A 23 -31.41 24.80 -79.57
C THR A 23 -32.53 23.75 -79.76
N GLU A 24 -33.59 23.81 -78.99
CA GLU A 24 -34.92 24.24 -79.58
C GLU A 24 -35.97 24.33 -78.48
N SER A 25 -36.73 25.41 -78.56
CA SER A 25 -37.87 25.75 -77.73
C SER A 25 -39.07 24.84 -78.02
N LYS A 26 -39.75 24.44 -76.96
CA LYS A 26 -41.21 24.21 -77.07
C LYS A 26 -41.85 24.56 -75.74
N GLU A 27 -42.57 25.64 -75.83
CA GLU A 27 -43.54 26.14 -74.89
C GLU A 27 -44.64 25.15 -74.69
N ALA A 28 -44.84 24.74 -73.46
CA ALA A 28 -46.05 24.06 -73.03
C ALA A 28 -46.31 24.31 -71.56
N ALA A 29 -47.28 25.12 -71.36
CA ALA A 29 -48.23 25.21 -70.25
C ALA A 29 -47.80 24.75 -68.87
N ASP A 30 -47.63 25.75 -68.08
CA ASP A 30 -47.82 25.87 -66.66
C ASP A 30 -48.91 24.96 -66.09
N THR A 31 -48.55 24.02 -65.28
CA THR A 31 -49.38 23.53 -64.17
C THR A 31 -48.49 23.46 -62.98
N ALA A 32 -48.43 24.53 -62.24
CA ALA A 32 -47.80 24.54 -60.92
C ALA A 32 -48.52 23.52 -60.05
N MET A 33 -47.97 22.33 -60.00
CA MET A 33 -48.24 21.42 -58.89
C MET A 33 -47.49 21.99 -57.67
N GLU A 34 -48.27 22.60 -56.83
CA GLU A 34 -47.83 23.01 -55.48
C GLU A 34 -47.34 21.73 -54.76
N ASP A 35 -46.05 21.57 -54.79
CA ASP A 35 -45.36 20.42 -54.12
C ASP A 35 -45.51 20.62 -52.62
N LYS A 36 -46.60 20.06 -52.09
CA LYS A 36 -46.87 20.09 -50.65
C LYS A 36 -45.80 19.24 -49.96
N PRO A 37 -45.05 19.83 -49.03
CA PRO A 37 -44.02 19.08 -48.32
C PRO A 37 -44.64 17.87 -47.60
N VAL A 38 -44.17 16.68 -47.95
CA VAL A 38 -44.57 15.41 -47.26
C VAL A 38 -43.85 15.41 -45.93
N VAL A 39 -44.60 15.61 -44.88
CA VAL A 39 -44.13 15.43 -43.49
C VAL A 39 -44.46 14.05 -43.02
N ARG A 40 -43.48 13.37 -42.42
CA ARG A 40 -43.70 12.11 -41.73
C ARG A 40 -43.92 12.41 -40.25
N LEU A 41 -45.08 12.01 -39.78
CA LEU A 41 -45.36 12.06 -38.34
C LEU A 41 -44.90 10.73 -37.69
N ALA A 42 -44.12 10.86 -36.63
CA ALA A 42 -43.76 9.77 -35.78
C ALA A 42 -44.31 10.02 -34.37
N SER A 43 -44.89 9.00 -33.79
CA SER A 43 -45.32 9.06 -32.41
C SER A 43 -44.10 8.98 -31.48
N VAL A 44 -44.01 9.90 -30.54
CA VAL A 44 -42.99 9.86 -29.47
C VAL A 44 -43.55 8.98 -28.37
N THR A 45 -42.81 7.94 -28.01
CA THR A 45 -43.12 7.09 -26.86
C THR A 45 -42.09 7.32 -25.79
N SER A 46 -42.54 7.53 -24.57
CA SER A 46 -41.65 7.55 -23.40
C SER A 46 -41.53 6.13 -22.86
N ARG A 47 -40.29 5.70 -22.61
CA ARG A 47 -39.99 4.44 -21.94
C ARG A 47 -38.89 4.67 -20.96
N ASP A 48 -38.92 3.94 -19.85
CA ASP A 48 -37.81 3.89 -18.93
C ASP A 48 -36.66 3.10 -19.59
N VAL A 49 -35.48 3.66 -19.52
CA VAL A 49 -34.24 3.04 -20.04
C VAL A 49 -33.30 2.93 -18.87
N ASP A 50 -32.94 1.70 -18.51
CA ASP A 50 -31.90 1.45 -17.51
C ASP A 50 -30.56 1.90 -18.09
N GLN A 51 -29.95 2.88 -17.45
CA GLN A 51 -28.58 3.30 -17.74
C GLN A 51 -27.64 2.52 -16.81
N ILE A 52 -26.95 1.53 -17.36
CA ILE A 52 -25.96 0.75 -16.63
C ILE A 52 -24.59 1.38 -16.90
N GLU A 53 -23.91 1.79 -15.85
CA GLU A 53 -22.54 2.27 -15.91
C GLU A 53 -21.64 1.30 -15.16
N GLU A 54 -20.61 0.81 -15.82
CA GLU A 54 -19.60 -0.07 -15.23
C GLU A 54 -18.39 0.76 -14.81
N TYR A 55 -18.02 0.64 -13.55
CA TYR A 55 -16.83 1.29 -13.00
C TYR A 55 -15.80 0.23 -12.57
N THR A 56 -14.57 0.44 -12.97
CA THR A 56 -13.45 -0.34 -12.45
C THR A 56 -12.98 0.31 -11.14
N ALA A 57 -12.95 -0.45 -10.07
CA ALA A 57 -12.43 -0.02 -8.78
C ALA A 57 -11.33 -0.96 -8.30
N THR A 58 -10.27 -0.38 -7.74
CA THR A 58 -9.22 -1.13 -7.05
C THR A 58 -9.44 -1.01 -5.55
N VAL A 59 -9.56 -2.15 -4.88
CA VAL A 59 -9.66 -2.18 -3.42
C VAL A 59 -8.25 -2.23 -2.84
N GLU A 60 -7.91 -1.23 -2.05
CA GLU A 60 -6.65 -1.18 -1.32
C GLU A 60 -6.90 -1.28 0.18
N ALA A 61 -5.92 -1.82 0.92
CA ALA A 61 -6.01 -1.86 2.37
C ALA A 61 -5.89 -0.45 2.96
N GLU A 62 -6.72 -0.12 3.95
CA GLU A 62 -6.69 1.15 4.68
C GLU A 62 -5.34 1.36 5.39
N ALA A 63 -4.76 0.29 5.91
CA ALA A 63 -3.45 0.30 6.54
C ALA A 63 -2.62 -0.91 6.11
N LYS A 64 -1.34 -0.68 5.85
CA LYS A 64 -0.37 -1.71 5.53
C LYS A 64 0.82 -1.55 6.46
N ASN A 65 1.10 -2.57 7.28
CA ASN A 65 2.21 -2.56 8.21
C ASN A 65 3.27 -3.58 7.83
N ASN A 66 4.49 -3.09 7.73
CA ASN A 66 5.67 -3.89 7.50
C ASN A 66 6.30 -4.28 8.84
N ILE A 67 6.33 -5.56 9.14
CA ILE A 67 6.88 -6.10 10.38
C ILE A 67 8.32 -6.55 10.13
N ALA A 68 9.25 -5.86 10.77
CA ALA A 68 10.67 -6.15 10.67
C ALA A 68 11.38 -5.83 12.00
N PRO A 69 12.41 -6.58 12.40
CA PRO A 69 13.26 -6.19 13.52
C PRO A 69 14.13 -4.99 13.13
N THR A 70 14.47 -4.17 14.10
CA THR A 70 15.36 -3.01 13.89
C THR A 70 16.83 -3.43 13.73
N SER A 71 17.21 -4.58 14.29
CA SER A 71 18.57 -5.11 14.26
C SER A 71 18.65 -6.43 13.49
N PRO A 72 19.75 -6.68 12.78
CA PRO A 72 19.99 -7.98 12.14
C PRO A 72 20.01 -9.12 13.16
N GLY A 73 19.56 -10.30 12.72
CA GLY A 73 19.54 -11.48 13.57
C GLY A 73 18.92 -12.69 12.90
N ARG A 74 19.05 -13.86 13.54
CA ARG A 74 18.42 -15.08 13.07
C ARG A 74 16.96 -15.13 13.50
N ILE A 75 16.08 -15.53 12.59
CA ILE A 75 14.69 -15.83 12.87
C ILE A 75 14.62 -17.23 13.48
N ASP A 76 14.20 -17.33 14.73
CA ASP A 76 14.02 -18.62 15.38
C ASP A 76 12.70 -19.27 14.93
N ARG A 77 11.60 -18.51 14.98
CA ARG A 77 10.28 -19.01 14.60
C ARG A 77 9.33 -17.90 14.14
N ILE A 78 8.57 -18.20 13.11
CA ILE A 78 7.41 -17.43 12.65
C ILE A 78 6.15 -18.22 13.04
N PHE A 79 5.16 -17.57 13.67
CA PHE A 79 3.98 -18.20 14.27
C PHE A 79 2.74 -18.08 13.39
N VAL A 80 2.84 -17.41 12.25
CA VAL A 80 1.71 -17.10 11.37
C VAL A 80 2.06 -17.40 9.91
N GLU A 81 1.02 -17.69 9.13
CA GLU A 81 1.12 -17.94 7.69
C GLU A 81 0.38 -16.83 6.90
N VAL A 82 0.63 -16.76 5.60
CA VAL A 82 -0.10 -15.85 4.70
C VAL A 82 -1.58 -16.24 4.68
N GLY A 83 -2.45 -15.26 4.91
CA GLY A 83 -3.89 -15.45 5.03
C GLY A 83 -4.39 -15.53 6.48
N ASP A 84 -3.52 -15.66 7.47
CA ASP A 84 -3.93 -15.73 8.88
C ASP A 84 -4.43 -14.37 9.38
N HIS A 85 -5.49 -14.42 10.19
CA HIS A 85 -5.99 -13.27 10.92
C HIS A 85 -5.19 -13.09 12.21
N VAL A 86 -4.70 -11.87 12.41
CA VAL A 86 -3.89 -11.51 13.58
C VAL A 86 -4.54 -10.38 14.38
N SER A 87 -4.36 -10.45 15.69
CA SER A 87 -4.83 -9.42 16.62
C SER A 87 -3.68 -8.52 17.05
N LYS A 88 -4.01 -7.26 17.37
CA LYS A 88 -3.03 -6.32 17.93
C LYS A 88 -2.39 -6.91 19.19
N GLY A 89 -1.05 -6.87 19.28
CA GLY A 89 -0.25 -7.44 20.36
C GLY A 89 0.00 -8.94 20.22
N GLN A 90 -0.53 -9.61 19.19
CA GLN A 90 -0.24 -11.02 18.93
C GLN A 90 1.22 -11.17 18.50
N LYS A 91 1.89 -12.19 19.06
CA LYS A 91 3.27 -12.54 18.70
C LYS A 91 3.31 -13.18 17.32
N LEU A 92 4.09 -12.58 16.42
CA LEU A 92 4.20 -13.00 15.04
C LEU A 92 5.53 -13.70 14.75
N VAL A 93 6.63 -13.12 15.24
CA VAL A 93 7.98 -13.63 14.97
C VAL A 93 8.78 -13.66 16.26
N GLN A 94 9.58 -14.70 16.43
CA GLN A 94 10.60 -14.84 17.45
C GLN A 94 11.97 -14.82 16.77
N MET A 95 12.80 -13.85 17.15
CA MET A 95 14.22 -13.83 16.81
C MET A 95 15.01 -14.63 17.84
N ASP A 96 16.28 -14.92 17.54
CA ASP A 96 17.19 -15.56 18.50
C ASP A 96 17.23 -14.79 19.83
N ALA A 97 16.96 -15.51 20.92
CA ALA A 97 16.81 -14.94 22.24
C ALA A 97 18.05 -15.09 23.12
N ALA A 98 19.20 -15.52 22.60
CA ALA A 98 20.41 -15.73 23.41
C ALA A 98 20.84 -14.45 24.15
N ASN A 99 20.95 -13.35 23.42
CA ASN A 99 21.29 -12.03 23.99
C ASN A 99 20.20 -11.50 24.94
N LEU A 100 18.93 -11.76 24.64
CA LEU A 100 17.81 -11.37 25.49
C LEU A 100 17.88 -12.06 26.85
N LYS A 101 18.19 -13.37 26.88
CA LYS A 101 18.35 -14.11 28.12
C LYS A 101 19.50 -13.57 28.98
N GLN A 102 20.62 -13.23 28.35
CA GLN A 102 21.75 -12.62 29.05
C GLN A 102 21.36 -11.26 29.63
N MET A 103 20.70 -10.41 28.84
CA MET A 103 20.26 -9.07 29.27
C MET A 103 19.23 -9.15 30.41
N LYS A 104 18.36 -10.18 30.39
CA LYS A 104 17.41 -10.45 31.47
C LYS A 104 18.11 -10.72 32.79
N LEU A 105 19.12 -11.59 32.80
CA LEU A 105 19.90 -11.87 34.01
C LEU A 105 20.62 -10.62 34.55
N GLN A 106 21.12 -9.78 33.67
CA GLN A 106 21.73 -8.51 34.06
C GLN A 106 20.70 -7.55 34.69
N LEU A 107 19.49 -7.50 34.13
CA LEU A 107 18.39 -6.71 34.69
C LEU A 107 17.98 -7.23 36.08
N GLU A 108 17.82 -8.55 36.25
CA GLU A 108 17.49 -9.17 37.54
C GLU A 108 18.54 -8.88 38.63
N ASN A 109 19.82 -8.87 38.25
CA ASN A 109 20.89 -8.46 39.17
C ASN A 109 20.76 -6.98 39.56
N GLU A 110 20.55 -6.09 38.60
CA GLU A 110 20.39 -4.65 38.84
C GLU A 110 19.15 -4.36 39.72
N GLU A 111 18.05 -5.07 39.50
CA GLU A 111 16.83 -4.98 40.33
C GLU A 111 17.11 -5.41 41.78
N THR A 112 17.96 -6.42 41.96
CA THR A 112 18.35 -6.91 43.30
C THR A 112 19.23 -5.90 43.99
N GLU A 113 20.23 -5.31 43.32
CA GLU A 113 21.08 -4.26 43.87
C GLU A 113 20.28 -2.99 44.20
N PHE A 114 19.40 -2.56 43.32
CA PHE A 114 18.53 -1.41 43.60
C PHE A 114 17.64 -1.68 44.82
N ARG A 115 17.07 -2.84 44.98
CA ARG A 115 16.22 -3.19 46.13
C ARG A 115 17.02 -3.12 47.43
N ARG A 116 18.26 -3.63 47.46
CA ARG A 116 19.16 -3.48 48.65
C ARG A 116 19.46 -2.01 48.95
N MET A 117 19.73 -1.21 47.93
CA MET A 117 20.00 0.21 48.08
C MET A 117 18.79 0.99 48.60
N ASP A 118 17.60 0.64 48.11
CA ASP A 118 16.32 1.21 48.53
C ASP A 118 16.02 0.90 50.01
N GLU A 119 16.29 -0.32 50.47
CA GLU A 119 16.18 -0.74 51.87
C GLU A 119 17.15 0.03 52.77
N LEU A 120 18.42 0.19 52.35
CA LEU A 120 19.41 0.97 53.07
C LEU A 120 19.04 2.45 53.16
N TYR A 121 18.56 3.02 52.06
CA TYR A 121 18.15 4.41 52.02
C TYR A 121 16.97 4.68 52.97
N LYS A 122 15.98 3.79 53.06
CA LYS A 122 14.82 3.90 53.95
C LYS A 122 15.17 3.93 55.41
N VAL A 123 16.26 3.28 55.80
CA VAL A 123 16.76 3.27 57.18
C VAL A 123 17.89 4.28 57.44
N GLY A 124 18.18 5.17 56.48
CA GLY A 124 19.23 6.18 56.61
C GLY A 124 20.64 5.65 56.42
N GLY A 125 20.79 4.40 55.94
CA GLY A 125 22.12 3.76 55.72
C GLY A 125 22.75 4.05 54.36
N ALA A 126 22.06 4.79 53.49
CA ALA A 126 22.58 5.23 52.20
C ALA A 126 22.20 6.69 51.94
N SER A 127 23.02 7.40 51.18
CA SER A 127 22.74 8.76 50.78
C SER A 127 21.74 8.81 49.63
N LYS A 128 21.07 9.97 49.47
CA LYS A 128 20.18 10.18 48.32
C LYS A 128 20.91 10.06 46.98
N SER A 129 22.15 10.50 46.90
CA SER A 129 22.97 10.39 45.69
C SER A 129 23.25 8.95 45.29
N GLU A 130 23.53 8.07 46.26
CA GLU A 130 23.73 6.63 46.01
C GLU A 130 22.44 5.96 45.57
N TRP A 131 21.31 6.29 46.18
CA TRP A 131 19.99 5.79 45.78
C TRP A 131 19.61 6.24 44.36
N ASP A 132 19.80 7.54 44.05
CA ASP A 132 19.52 8.11 42.71
C ASP A 132 20.40 7.44 41.63
N ALA A 133 21.67 7.17 41.94
CA ALA A 133 22.62 6.49 41.06
C ALA A 133 22.15 5.03 40.77
N ALA A 134 21.79 4.28 41.80
CA ALA A 134 21.29 2.90 41.66
C ALA A 134 19.99 2.85 40.90
N LYS A 135 19.09 3.81 41.12
CA LYS A 135 17.84 3.92 40.37
C LYS A 135 18.09 4.17 38.87
N THR A 136 19.01 5.10 38.58
CA THR A 136 19.37 5.41 37.19
C THR A 136 19.98 4.19 36.49
N ALA A 137 20.86 3.45 37.16
CA ALA A 137 21.46 2.23 36.63
C ALA A 137 20.39 1.18 36.27
N LEU A 138 19.42 0.96 37.16
CA LEU A 138 18.29 0.07 36.92
C LEU A 138 17.45 0.55 35.73
N ASP A 139 17.10 1.85 35.66
CA ASP A 139 16.26 2.38 34.58
C ASP A 139 16.96 2.26 33.22
N VAL A 140 18.27 2.50 33.14
CA VAL A 140 19.07 2.28 31.93
C VAL A 140 19.06 0.81 31.51
N ARG A 141 19.27 -0.11 32.49
CA ARG A 141 19.27 -1.54 32.20
C ARG A 141 17.91 -2.03 31.73
N ARG A 142 16.83 -1.58 32.35
CA ARG A 142 15.46 -1.90 31.98
C ARG A 142 15.12 -1.41 30.58
N THR A 143 15.50 -0.18 30.24
CA THR A 143 15.31 0.36 28.87
C THR A 143 16.05 -0.47 27.84
N SER A 144 17.30 -0.83 28.11
CA SER A 144 18.09 -1.68 27.20
C SER A 144 17.46 -3.06 26.99
N TYR A 145 16.94 -3.68 28.07
CA TYR A 145 16.23 -4.95 27.98
C TYR A 145 14.95 -4.82 27.15
N ASN A 146 14.13 -3.79 27.38
CA ASN A 146 12.89 -3.60 26.65
C ASN A 146 13.14 -3.38 25.15
N ASN A 147 14.14 -2.57 24.77
CA ASN A 147 14.51 -2.37 23.39
C ASN A 147 14.93 -3.68 22.71
N LEU A 148 15.71 -4.52 23.42
CA LEU A 148 16.10 -5.82 22.90
C LEU A 148 14.93 -6.80 22.82
N LEU A 149 14.00 -6.74 23.78
CA LEU A 149 12.78 -7.55 23.79
C LEU A 149 11.90 -7.24 22.57
N GLU A 150 11.66 -5.96 22.29
CA GLU A 150 10.88 -5.52 21.11
C GLU A 150 11.50 -5.98 19.80
N ASN A 151 12.84 -5.98 19.70
CA ASN A 151 13.55 -6.51 18.55
C ASN A 151 13.57 -8.04 18.46
N THR A 152 13.44 -8.73 19.59
CA THR A 152 13.46 -10.19 19.65
C THR A 152 12.08 -10.82 19.50
N GLN A 153 11.04 -10.12 19.92
CA GLN A 153 9.64 -10.57 19.82
C GLN A 153 8.83 -9.56 19.04
N LEU A 154 8.62 -9.83 17.75
CA LEU A 154 7.83 -8.94 16.90
C LEU A 154 6.33 -9.23 17.11
N LEU A 155 5.62 -8.20 17.53
CA LEU A 155 4.18 -8.23 17.78
C LEU A 155 3.43 -7.49 16.69
N SER A 156 2.18 -7.86 16.46
CA SER A 156 1.31 -7.11 15.54
C SER A 156 0.91 -5.75 16.14
N PRO A 157 1.14 -4.63 15.45
CA PRO A 157 0.69 -3.32 15.90
C PRO A 157 -0.81 -3.09 15.66
N ILE A 158 -1.43 -3.85 14.76
CA ILE A 158 -2.83 -3.71 14.33
C ILE A 158 -3.55 -5.05 14.32
N HIS A 159 -4.87 -5.01 14.16
CA HIS A 159 -5.67 -6.15 13.72
C HIS A 159 -5.63 -6.21 12.20
N GLY A 160 -5.49 -7.39 11.60
CA GLY A 160 -5.43 -7.52 10.17
C GLY A 160 -5.23 -8.95 9.69
N VAL A 161 -4.85 -9.08 8.42
CA VAL A 161 -4.53 -10.34 7.78
C VAL A 161 -3.11 -10.29 7.26
N VAL A 162 -2.36 -11.36 7.45
CA VAL A 162 -1.00 -11.49 6.91
C VAL A 162 -1.07 -11.62 5.39
N THR A 163 -0.51 -10.63 4.69
CA THR A 163 -0.56 -10.56 3.20
C THR A 163 0.71 -11.09 2.55
N ALA A 164 1.85 -11.03 3.24
CA ALA A 164 3.11 -11.57 2.73
C ALA A 164 4.00 -12.07 3.87
N ARG A 165 4.77 -13.12 3.58
CA ARG A 165 5.84 -13.66 4.41
C ARG A 165 7.08 -13.82 3.52
N ASN A 166 8.15 -13.09 3.83
CA ASN A 166 9.34 -13.00 2.99
C ASN A 166 10.53 -13.80 3.53
N PHE A 167 10.41 -14.38 4.72
CA PHE A 167 11.46 -15.16 5.36
C PHE A 167 10.89 -16.42 5.98
N ASP A 168 11.76 -17.43 6.19
CA ASP A 168 11.44 -18.68 6.82
C ASP A 168 12.11 -18.84 8.19
N ASN A 169 11.67 -19.88 8.92
CA ASN A 169 12.28 -20.24 10.20
C ASN A 169 13.75 -20.63 9.98
N GLY A 170 14.64 -20.03 10.74
CA GLY A 170 16.08 -20.26 10.64
C GLY A 170 16.82 -19.28 9.74
N ASP A 171 16.12 -18.48 8.96
CA ASP A 171 16.73 -17.48 8.08
C ASP A 171 17.45 -16.39 8.86
N LEU A 172 18.45 -15.80 8.21
CA LEU A 172 19.17 -14.64 8.73
C LEU A 172 18.55 -13.35 8.17
N TYR A 173 17.92 -12.58 9.03
CA TYR A 173 17.50 -11.22 8.71
C TYR A 173 18.69 -10.27 8.75
N SER A 174 19.02 -9.64 7.63
CA SER A 174 20.19 -8.77 7.50
C SER A 174 19.89 -7.36 6.99
N SER A 175 18.68 -7.10 6.50
CA SER A 175 18.37 -5.84 5.82
C SER A 175 16.98 -5.32 6.15
N ALA A 176 16.90 -4.03 6.49
CA ALA A 176 15.64 -3.32 6.73
C ALA A 176 14.80 -3.06 5.46
N SER A 177 15.33 -3.36 4.26
CA SER A 177 14.63 -3.09 3.00
C SER A 177 13.51 -4.09 2.70
N THR A 178 13.55 -5.30 3.29
CA THR A 178 12.52 -6.31 3.11
C THR A 178 11.92 -6.67 4.45
N PRO A 179 10.63 -6.41 4.70
CA PRO A 179 9.98 -6.79 5.95
C PRO A 179 9.89 -8.30 6.07
N VAL A 180 9.88 -8.82 7.31
CA VAL A 180 9.67 -10.26 7.57
C VAL A 180 8.25 -10.66 7.21
N LEU A 181 7.28 -9.85 7.65
CA LEU A 181 5.84 -10.03 7.39
C LEU A 181 5.21 -8.71 6.96
N VAL A 182 4.09 -8.81 6.24
CA VAL A 182 3.23 -7.67 5.89
C VAL A 182 1.80 -8.00 6.33
N ILE A 183 1.21 -7.07 7.06
CA ILE A 183 -0.18 -7.15 7.53
C ILE A 183 -0.98 -6.02 6.92
#